data_7623f4ead2ae5fd8d09e8a8471571518
#
_entry.id   7623f4ead2ae5fd8d09e8a8471571518
#
_cell.length_a   1.000
_cell.length_b   1.000
_cell.length_c   1.000
_cell.angle_alpha   90.00
_cell.angle_beta   90.00
_cell.angle_gamma   90.00
#
_symmetry.space_group_name_H-M   'P 1'
#
loop_
_entity.id
_entity.type
_entity.pdbx_description
1 polymer ?
#
loop_
_entity_poly.entity_id
_entity_poly.type
_entity_poly.pdbx_seq_one_letter_code
_entity_poly.pdbx_strand_id
1 'polypeptide(L)'
;MSESTRHGVVSDGGKFADKAVFRSFVKPADFHQALLDIGAVPGNNMNKDNAETTLTEGSNLKLTFTWKDQESGKDINDVIKDSNGNPIQIRFSGNLDNANEKKTGCITCLDSCLVGITSNASYPYGSVEKAKTVEFNGNMENFPLDGEPVVITYEVVE
;
A
#
# COMPACT_ATOMS: atom_id res chain seq x y z
N MET A 1 14.24 0.99 7.24
CA MET A 1 14.57 0.84 5.83
C MET A 1 15.30 2.05 5.31
N SER A 2 16.43 1.83 4.68
CA SER A 2 17.25 2.90 4.10
C SER A 2 16.99 3.11 2.60
N GLU A 3 16.40 2.14 1.93
CA GLU A 3 16.12 2.23 0.50
C GLU A 3 14.68 2.61 0.21
N SER A 4 14.50 3.41 -0.84
CA SER A 4 13.17 3.78 -1.32
C SER A 4 12.48 2.58 -1.94
N THR A 5 11.17 2.45 -1.71
CA THR A 5 10.37 1.39 -2.30
C THR A 5 8.97 1.89 -2.63
N ARG A 6 8.34 1.27 -3.63
CA ARG A 6 6.92 1.49 -3.91
C ARG A 6 6.02 0.44 -3.24
N HIS A 7 6.62 -0.56 -2.60
CA HIS A 7 5.88 -1.67 -1.99
C HIS A 7 5.68 -1.42 -0.50
N GLY A 8 4.48 -0.97 -0.12
CA GLY A 8 4.16 -0.72 1.28
C GLY A 8 3.95 -2.01 2.06
N VAL A 9 3.00 -2.83 1.61
CA VAL A 9 2.68 -4.11 2.23
C VAL A 9 2.57 -5.17 1.16
N VAL A 10 3.27 -6.29 1.34
CA VAL A 10 3.24 -7.42 0.41
C VAL A 10 3.04 -8.71 1.19
N SER A 11 2.24 -9.62 0.64
CA SER A 11 2.01 -10.95 1.24
C SER A 11 3.30 -11.75 1.30
N ASP A 12 3.49 -12.47 2.39
CA ASP A 12 4.59 -13.41 2.53
C ASP A 12 4.54 -14.45 1.39
N GLY A 13 5.67 -14.69 0.77
CA GLY A 13 5.74 -15.55 -0.42
C GLY A 13 5.40 -14.86 -1.73
N GLY A 14 4.94 -13.63 -1.71
CA GLY A 14 4.71 -12.85 -2.93
C GLY A 14 6.04 -12.43 -3.59
N LYS A 15 5.98 -12.14 -4.87
CA LYS A 15 7.15 -11.83 -5.69
C LYS A 15 8.00 -10.68 -5.14
N PHE A 16 7.34 -9.68 -4.52
CA PHE A 16 8.03 -8.48 -4.02
C PHE A 16 8.11 -8.40 -2.50
N ALA A 17 7.88 -9.52 -1.80
CA ALA A 17 7.86 -9.52 -0.32
C ALA A 17 9.17 -8.99 0.28
N ASP A 18 10.31 -9.29 -0.33
CA ASP A 18 11.61 -8.84 0.17
C ASP A 18 11.87 -7.34 -0.03
N LYS A 19 11.06 -6.67 -0.84
CA LYS A 19 11.19 -5.24 -1.13
C LYS A 19 10.17 -4.39 -0.38
N ALA A 20 9.25 -5.02 0.34
CA ALA A 20 8.18 -4.31 1.03
C ALA A 20 8.64 -3.68 2.34
N VAL A 21 8.01 -2.57 2.71
CA VAL A 21 8.20 -1.98 4.04
C VAL A 21 7.68 -2.94 5.10
N PHE A 22 6.51 -3.53 4.85
CA PHE A 22 5.88 -4.51 5.73
C PHE A 22 5.53 -5.78 4.97
N ARG A 23 5.70 -6.93 5.63
CA ARG A 23 5.31 -8.22 5.09
C ARG A 23 4.07 -8.71 5.84
N SER A 24 3.04 -9.14 5.11
CA SER A 24 1.77 -9.59 5.68
C SER A 24 1.58 -11.08 5.44
N PHE A 25 0.83 -11.73 6.32
CA PHE A 25 0.44 -13.14 6.13
C PHE A 25 -0.92 -13.29 5.43
N VAL A 26 -1.60 -12.17 5.16
CA VAL A 26 -2.88 -12.21 4.45
C VAL A 26 -2.65 -12.40 2.95
N LYS A 27 -3.52 -13.17 2.30
CA LYS A 27 -3.49 -13.32 0.84
C LYS A 27 -4.24 -12.16 0.19
N PRO A 28 -3.80 -11.69 -0.99
CA PRO A 28 -4.50 -10.59 -1.66
C PRO A 28 -5.99 -10.81 -1.88
N ALA A 29 -6.40 -12.03 -2.27
CA ALA A 29 -7.81 -12.34 -2.48
C ALA A 29 -8.63 -12.24 -1.19
N ASP A 30 -8.08 -12.73 -0.07
CA ASP A 30 -8.75 -12.66 1.22
C ASP A 30 -8.84 -11.22 1.72
N PHE A 31 -7.79 -10.44 1.51
CA PHE A 31 -7.75 -9.02 1.86
C PHE A 31 -8.79 -8.23 1.05
N HIS A 32 -8.86 -8.50 -0.26
CA HIS A 32 -9.84 -7.89 -1.15
C HIS A 32 -11.27 -8.17 -0.65
N GLN A 33 -11.55 -9.43 -0.32
CA GLN A 33 -12.87 -9.82 0.18
C GLN A 33 -13.20 -9.13 1.50
N ALA A 34 -12.21 -9.04 2.42
CA ALA A 34 -12.41 -8.36 3.70
C ALA A 34 -12.79 -6.88 3.51
N LEU A 35 -12.18 -6.20 2.54
CA LEU A 35 -12.53 -4.81 2.23
C LEU A 35 -13.95 -4.69 1.69
N LEU A 36 -14.39 -5.63 0.83
CA LEU A 36 -15.78 -5.66 0.37
C LEU A 36 -16.72 -5.85 1.55
N ASP A 37 -16.38 -6.72 2.48
CA ASP A 37 -17.22 -7.05 3.65
C ASP A 37 -17.44 -5.85 4.57
N ILE A 38 -16.49 -4.92 4.65
CA ILE A 38 -16.64 -3.70 5.46
C ILE A 38 -17.27 -2.53 4.67
N GLY A 39 -17.69 -2.78 3.43
CA GLY A 39 -18.40 -1.80 2.63
C GLY A 39 -17.54 -0.95 1.71
N ALA A 40 -16.25 -1.27 1.56
CA ALA A 40 -15.39 -0.56 0.63
C ALA A 40 -15.75 -0.90 -0.83
N VAL A 41 -15.61 0.07 -1.71
CA VAL A 41 -15.91 -0.07 -3.14
C VAL A 41 -14.61 0.00 -3.93
N PRO A 42 -14.29 -1.05 -4.74
CA PRO A 42 -13.05 -1.03 -5.53
C PRO A 42 -13.16 -0.08 -6.72
N GLY A 43 -12.06 0.59 -7.05
CA GLY A 43 -12.02 1.50 -8.19
C GLY A 43 -11.98 0.78 -9.53
N ASN A 44 -11.14 -0.24 -9.64
CA ASN A 44 -10.97 -1.06 -10.86
C ASN A 44 -10.72 -0.23 -12.11
N ASN A 45 -10.02 0.90 -11.97
CA ASN A 45 -9.79 1.83 -13.07
C ASN A 45 -8.38 1.78 -13.65
N MET A 46 -7.54 0.86 -13.17
CA MET A 46 -6.13 0.76 -13.60
C MET A 46 -5.92 -0.43 -14.53
N ASN A 47 -5.17 -0.20 -15.61
CA ASN A 47 -4.74 -1.26 -16.52
C ASN A 47 -3.37 -0.90 -17.10
N LYS A 48 -2.79 -1.81 -17.89
CA LYS A 48 -1.46 -1.60 -18.44
C LYS A 48 -1.37 -0.42 -19.42
N ASP A 49 -2.48 -0.03 -20.00
CA ASP A 49 -2.51 1.05 -21.00
C ASP A 49 -2.63 2.44 -20.38
N ASN A 50 -3.18 2.53 -19.16
CA ASN A 50 -3.42 3.83 -18.50
C ASN A 50 -2.64 4.02 -17.19
N ALA A 51 -1.93 3.00 -16.70
CA ALA A 51 -1.34 3.03 -15.35
C ALA A 51 -0.42 4.23 -15.11
N GLU A 52 0.38 4.62 -16.09
CA GLU A 52 1.36 5.69 -15.93
C GLU A 52 0.74 7.09 -15.97
N THR A 53 -0.54 7.21 -16.32
CA THR A 53 -1.24 8.50 -16.45
C THR A 53 -2.50 8.58 -15.60
N THR A 54 -2.81 7.56 -14.83
CA THR A 54 -4.06 7.44 -14.07
C THR A 54 -3.79 7.26 -12.59
N LEU A 55 -4.53 7.97 -11.75
CA LEU A 55 -4.51 7.77 -10.32
C LEU A 55 -5.58 6.75 -9.95
N THR A 56 -5.27 5.88 -8.99
CA THR A 56 -6.23 4.87 -8.54
C THR A 56 -7.48 5.53 -7.94
N GLU A 57 -8.62 4.94 -8.19
CA GLU A 57 -9.90 5.34 -7.62
C GLU A 57 -10.38 4.27 -6.63
N GLY A 58 -11.55 4.48 -6.05
CA GLY A 58 -12.15 3.58 -5.07
C GLY A 58 -12.28 4.24 -3.72
N SER A 59 -12.80 3.51 -2.75
CA SER A 59 -13.02 4.03 -1.39
C SER A 59 -11.72 4.51 -0.76
N ASN A 60 -11.79 5.64 -0.06
CA ASN A 60 -10.68 6.14 0.75
C ASN A 60 -10.51 5.24 1.98
N LEU A 61 -9.28 4.91 2.30
CA LEU A 61 -8.95 4.07 3.44
C LEU A 61 -7.98 4.79 4.36
N LYS A 62 -8.23 4.67 5.65
CA LYS A 62 -7.29 5.12 6.69
C LYS A 62 -6.54 3.91 7.19
N LEU A 63 -5.22 3.99 7.21
CA LEU A 63 -4.35 2.94 7.73
C LEU A 63 -3.77 3.39 9.07
N THR A 64 -3.95 2.56 10.09
CA THR A 64 -3.40 2.79 11.42
C THR A 64 -2.46 1.62 11.75
N PHE A 65 -1.26 1.96 12.19
CA PHE A 65 -0.19 1.00 12.50
C PHE A 65 0.00 0.96 14.01
N THR A 66 -0.11 -0.22 14.60
CA THR A 66 0.14 -0.42 16.04
C THR A 66 1.18 -1.51 16.23
N TRP A 67 2.05 -1.31 17.22
CA TRP A 67 3.03 -2.31 17.65
C TRP A 67 3.30 -2.11 19.14
N LYS A 68 4.12 -2.96 19.73
CA LYS A 68 4.29 -3.04 21.18
C LYS A 68 4.51 -1.67 21.87
N ASP A 69 5.35 -0.83 21.29
CA ASP A 69 5.69 0.47 21.88
C ASP A 69 4.83 1.63 21.36
N GLN A 70 3.85 1.34 20.47
CA GLN A 70 2.95 2.33 19.87
C GLN A 70 1.52 1.80 19.85
N GLU A 71 0.99 1.49 21.00
CA GLU A 71 -0.37 0.93 21.13
C GLU A 71 -1.47 1.93 20.76
N SER A 72 -1.19 3.23 20.84
CA SER A 72 -2.14 4.27 20.45
C SER A 72 -2.33 4.38 18.94
N GLY A 73 -1.46 3.76 18.18
CA GLY A 73 -1.53 3.77 16.71
C GLY A 73 -0.88 4.98 16.07
N LYS A 74 -0.36 4.77 14.86
CA LYS A 74 0.22 5.81 14.02
C LYS A 74 -0.40 5.73 12.64
N ASP A 75 -0.72 6.89 12.06
CA ASP A 75 -1.19 6.97 10.68
C ASP A 75 -0.06 6.64 9.69
N ILE A 76 -0.41 6.17 8.50
CA ILE A 76 0.58 5.85 7.47
C ILE A 76 1.52 7.03 7.18
N ASN A 77 1.00 8.26 7.25
CA ASN A 77 1.81 9.47 7.01
C ASN A 77 2.84 9.74 8.11
N ASP A 78 2.65 9.14 9.29
CA ASP A 78 3.62 9.23 10.39
C ASP A 78 4.70 8.16 10.28
N VAL A 79 4.39 7.05 9.61
CA VAL A 79 5.25 5.86 9.53
C VAL A 79 6.11 5.88 8.27
N ILE A 80 5.57 6.37 7.15
CA ILE A 80 6.26 6.42 5.86
C ILE A 80 6.36 7.86 5.40
N LYS A 81 7.56 8.27 4.99
CA LYS A 81 7.82 9.61 4.48
C LYS A 81 7.75 9.64 2.96
N ASP A 82 7.00 10.60 2.44
CA ASP A 82 6.99 11.00 1.03
C ASP A 82 8.04 12.10 0.86
N SER A 83 8.99 11.93 -0.05
CA SER A 83 10.09 12.88 -0.26
C SER A 83 9.63 14.27 -0.70
N ASN A 84 8.42 14.36 -1.27
CA ASN A 84 7.85 15.63 -1.71
C ASN A 84 6.93 16.26 -0.66
N GLY A 85 6.72 15.60 0.47
CA GLY A 85 5.86 16.09 1.54
C GLY A 85 4.36 15.97 1.26
N ASN A 86 3.96 15.23 0.24
CA ASN A 86 2.56 15.04 -0.08
C ASN A 86 1.94 13.97 0.82
N PRO A 87 0.65 14.12 1.21
CA PRO A 87 -0.02 13.08 1.99
C PRO A 87 -0.16 11.79 1.19
N ILE A 88 0.01 10.67 1.87
CA ILE A 88 -0.25 9.35 1.30
C ILE A 88 -1.75 9.11 1.42
N GLN A 89 -2.41 8.88 0.28
CA GLN A 89 -3.86 8.69 0.22
C GLN A 89 -4.17 7.30 -0.31
N ILE A 90 -4.42 6.37 0.58
CA ILE A 90 -4.67 4.98 0.21
C ILE A 90 -6.14 4.82 -0.21
N ARG A 91 -6.34 4.18 -1.36
CA ARG A 91 -7.66 3.86 -1.88
C ARG A 91 -7.75 2.38 -2.22
N PHE A 92 -8.97 1.86 -2.20
CA PHE A 92 -9.24 0.47 -2.59
C PHE A 92 -9.25 0.37 -4.11
N SER A 93 -8.10 0.01 -4.67
CA SER A 93 -7.93 -0.08 -6.13
C SER A 93 -8.71 -1.23 -6.76
N GLY A 94 -8.85 -2.32 -6.03
CA GLY A 94 -9.43 -3.57 -6.55
C GLY A 94 -8.35 -4.44 -7.17
N ASN A 95 -8.29 -4.49 -8.50
CA ASN A 95 -7.23 -5.19 -9.26
C ASN A 95 -7.10 -6.68 -8.96
N LEU A 96 -8.16 -7.33 -8.47
CA LEU A 96 -8.08 -8.72 -8.02
C LEU A 96 -7.63 -9.67 -9.14
N ASP A 97 -8.15 -9.49 -10.35
CA ASP A 97 -7.80 -10.36 -11.48
C ASP A 97 -6.31 -10.23 -11.82
N ASN A 98 -5.80 -9.00 -11.83
CA ASN A 98 -4.38 -8.75 -12.08
C ASN A 98 -3.51 -9.33 -10.96
N ALA A 99 -3.94 -9.17 -9.71
CA ALA A 99 -3.23 -9.70 -8.56
C ALA A 99 -3.14 -11.23 -8.61
N ASN A 100 -4.23 -11.89 -8.98
CA ASN A 100 -4.27 -13.35 -9.12
C ASN A 100 -3.42 -13.84 -10.27
N GLU A 101 -3.39 -13.10 -11.38
CA GLU A 101 -2.60 -13.47 -12.55
C GLU A 101 -1.10 -13.28 -12.32
N LYS A 102 -0.69 -12.14 -11.79
CA LYS A 102 0.72 -11.77 -11.63
C LYS A 102 1.37 -12.34 -10.36
N LYS A 103 0.58 -12.69 -9.36
CA LYS A 103 1.02 -13.28 -8.08
C LYS A 103 2.12 -12.46 -7.38
N THR A 104 2.02 -11.15 -7.48
CA THR A 104 2.98 -10.25 -6.84
C THR A 104 2.85 -10.22 -5.32
N GLY A 105 1.66 -10.53 -4.80
CA GLY A 105 1.36 -10.46 -3.38
C GLY A 105 1.09 -9.05 -2.87
N CYS A 106 1.01 -8.06 -3.75
CA CYS A 106 0.87 -6.65 -3.34
C CYS A 106 -0.46 -6.39 -2.66
N ILE A 107 -0.39 -5.97 -1.40
CA ILE A 107 -1.53 -5.58 -0.58
C ILE A 107 -1.71 -4.07 -0.66
N THR A 108 -0.66 -3.31 -0.41
CA THR A 108 -0.67 -1.84 -0.44
C THR A 108 0.56 -1.33 -1.17
N CYS A 109 0.34 -0.60 -2.26
CA CYS A 109 1.41 0.04 -3.02
C CYS A 109 1.48 1.54 -2.71
N LEU A 110 2.65 2.12 -2.83
CA LEU A 110 2.87 3.54 -2.51
C LEU A 110 2.73 4.46 -3.73
N ASP A 111 2.50 3.89 -4.90
CA ASP A 111 2.00 4.61 -6.09
C ASP A 111 0.75 3.88 -6.60
N SER A 112 0.01 4.49 -7.54
CA SER A 112 -1.17 3.86 -8.13
C SER A 112 -0.72 2.67 -8.98
N CYS A 113 -1.02 1.46 -8.52
CA CYS A 113 -0.49 0.23 -9.10
C CYS A 113 -1.62 -0.66 -9.62
N LEU A 114 -1.38 -1.28 -10.76
CA LEU A 114 -2.40 -2.13 -11.40
C LEU A 114 -2.51 -3.54 -10.81
N VAL A 115 -1.63 -3.90 -9.88
CA VAL A 115 -1.66 -5.20 -9.19
C VAL A 115 -1.86 -5.09 -7.68
N GLY A 116 -1.78 -3.89 -7.13
CA GLY A 116 -2.03 -3.68 -5.70
C GLY A 116 -3.52 -3.65 -5.40
N ILE A 117 -3.93 -4.32 -4.33
CA ILE A 117 -5.33 -4.30 -3.89
C ILE A 117 -5.70 -2.91 -3.40
N THR A 118 -4.79 -2.27 -2.66
CA THR A 118 -4.89 -0.86 -2.28
C THR A 118 -3.65 -0.13 -2.76
N SER A 119 -3.77 1.16 -3.03
CA SER A 119 -2.66 1.95 -3.57
C SER A 119 -2.76 3.41 -3.16
N ASN A 120 -1.63 4.09 -3.15
CA ASN A 120 -1.57 5.53 -2.91
C ASN A 120 -2.01 6.28 -4.17
N ALA A 121 -3.12 7.02 -4.05
CA ALA A 121 -3.70 7.79 -5.15
C ALA A 121 -2.99 9.11 -5.42
N SER A 122 -1.96 9.46 -4.66
CA SER A 122 -1.23 10.72 -4.85
C SER A 122 -0.30 10.70 -6.06
N TYR A 123 0.04 9.52 -6.57
CA TYR A 123 0.97 9.35 -7.68
C TYR A 123 0.52 8.28 -8.65
N PRO A 124 0.78 8.44 -9.97
CA PRO A 124 0.54 7.38 -10.93
C PRO A 124 1.59 6.27 -10.84
N TYR A 125 1.31 5.16 -11.48
CA TYR A 125 2.21 4.01 -11.54
C TYR A 125 3.56 4.39 -12.13
N GLY A 126 4.63 3.89 -11.51
CA GLY A 126 5.99 4.11 -11.99
C GLY A 126 6.66 5.36 -11.44
N SER A 127 5.98 6.13 -10.59
CA SER A 127 6.54 7.38 -10.03
C SER A 127 7.83 7.15 -9.23
N VAL A 128 7.94 6.02 -8.55
CA VAL A 128 9.14 5.71 -7.74
C VAL A 128 10.26 5.13 -8.60
N GLU A 129 9.97 4.07 -9.35
CA GLU A 129 11.01 3.30 -10.03
C GLU A 129 11.34 3.79 -11.42
N LYS A 130 10.35 4.28 -12.16
CA LYS A 130 10.52 4.67 -13.56
C LYS A 130 10.74 6.17 -13.74
N ALA A 131 9.79 6.97 -13.28
CA ALA A 131 9.88 8.43 -13.38
C ALA A 131 10.80 9.04 -12.33
N LYS A 132 10.95 8.37 -11.18
CA LYS A 132 11.79 8.82 -10.06
C LYS A 132 11.44 10.22 -9.57
N THR A 133 10.12 10.49 -9.52
CA THR A 133 9.60 11.79 -9.07
C THR A 133 9.39 11.84 -7.57
N VAL A 134 9.39 10.69 -6.89
CA VAL A 134 9.17 10.58 -5.46
C VAL A 134 9.95 9.39 -4.89
N GLU A 135 10.35 9.50 -3.61
CA GLU A 135 10.93 8.41 -2.84
C GLU A 135 10.09 8.21 -1.58
N PHE A 136 9.90 6.96 -1.20
CA PHE A 136 9.21 6.60 0.05
C PHE A 136 10.17 5.84 0.95
N ASN A 137 10.30 6.30 2.18
CA ASN A 137 11.16 5.68 3.18
C ASN A 137 10.43 5.58 4.51
N GLY A 138 10.78 4.59 5.33
CA GLY A 138 10.27 4.53 6.68
C GLY A 138 10.72 5.75 7.48
N ASN A 139 9.81 6.31 8.27
CA ASN A 139 10.15 7.39 9.20
C ASN A 139 10.75 6.75 10.45
N MET A 140 12.05 6.69 10.54
CA MET A 140 12.75 5.93 11.59
C MET A 140 12.51 6.45 12.99
N GLU A 141 11.97 7.67 13.15
CA GLU A 141 11.57 8.19 14.45
C GLU A 141 10.27 7.54 14.96
N ASN A 142 9.43 7.04 14.05
CA ASN A 142 8.13 6.43 14.34
C ASN A 142 8.01 5.07 13.66
N PHE A 143 9.05 4.26 13.69
CA PHE A 143 9.08 3.00 12.97
C PHE A 143 9.37 1.84 13.93
N PRO A 144 8.70 0.67 13.74
CA PRO A 144 9.01 -0.50 14.56
C PRO A 144 10.39 -1.05 14.23
N LEU A 145 10.93 -1.85 15.14
CA LEU A 145 12.19 -2.54 14.90
C LEU A 145 12.02 -3.59 13.80
N ASP A 146 13.07 -3.88 13.07
CA ASP A 146 13.04 -4.90 12.03
C ASP A 146 12.62 -6.25 12.63
N GLY A 147 11.64 -6.89 11.97
CA GLY A 147 11.09 -8.16 12.46
C GLY A 147 10.03 -8.04 13.55
N GLU A 148 9.74 -6.83 14.02
CA GLU A 148 8.70 -6.62 15.03
C GLU A 148 7.31 -6.81 14.45
N PRO A 149 6.41 -7.56 15.14
CA PRO A 149 5.03 -7.68 14.70
C PRO A 149 4.30 -6.35 14.74
N VAL A 150 3.57 -6.05 13.66
CA VAL A 150 2.79 -4.82 13.51
C VAL A 150 1.38 -5.19 13.10
N VAL A 151 0.38 -4.51 13.68
CA VAL A 151 -1.01 -4.63 13.26
C VAL A 151 -1.34 -3.41 12.42
N ILE A 152 -1.84 -3.65 11.20
CA ILE A 152 -2.29 -2.60 10.30
C ILE A 152 -3.80 -2.68 10.21
N THR A 153 -4.48 -1.61 10.62
CA THR A 153 -5.94 -1.52 10.58
C THR A 153 -6.35 -0.66 9.40
N TYR A 154 -7.21 -1.20 8.56
CA TYR A 154 -7.76 -0.49 7.40
C TYR A 154 -9.21 -0.12 7.68
N GLU A 155 -9.51 1.17 7.60
CA GLU A 155 -10.87 1.68 7.82
C GLU A 155 -11.34 2.43 6.58
N VAL A 156 -12.63 2.22 6.22
CA VAL A 156 -13.27 3.02 5.16
C VAL A 156 -13.57 4.39 5.72
N VAL A 157 -13.11 5.44 5.04
CA VAL A 157 -13.39 6.83 5.43
C VAL A 157 -14.06 7.56 4.26
N GLU A 158 -15.01 8.39 4.57
CA GLU A 158 -15.78 9.17 3.59
C GLU A 158 -15.22 10.58 3.46
#